data_b43f2f7fd78e11781672e49487984142
#
_entry.id   b43f2f7fd78e11781672e49487984142
#
_cell.length_a   1.000
_cell.length_b   1.000
_cell.length_c   1.000
_cell.angle_alpha   90.00
_cell.angle_beta   90.00
_cell.angle_gamma   90.00
#
_symmetry.space_group_name_H-M   'P 1'
#
loop_
_entity.id
_entity.type
_entity.pdbx_description
1 polymer ?
#
loop_
_entity_poly.entity_id
_entity_poly.type
_entity_poly.pdbx_seq_one_letter_code
_entity_poly.pdbx_strand_id
1 'polypeptide(L)'
;SSSACMYPEHNQLDPDNPNCEESTAYPANPDSEYGWEKLFSERLYLSFQRNYGLDVRIGRFHNIFGPQGTWDGGKEKAPAAMCRKVSECEEGGEIEVWGDGSQTRSFLYIDECLEAVTRFMRQDSFSGPVNIGSEEMVTINELADLAIQASGKNVKVKNLFGKEFEEKYGHACPLGVKGRNSDNTLYKEKIGWESKKPLSDGIFSTYEWINKKVNEKE
;
A
#
# COMPACT_ATOMS: atom_id res chain seq x y z
N SER A 1 -3.59 5.53 14.00
CA SER A 1 -3.31 4.79 12.75
C SER A 1 -2.30 3.69 13.00
N SER A 2 -2.63 2.46 12.58
CA SER A 2 -1.71 1.32 12.47
C SER A 2 -1.40 1.05 11.00
N SER A 3 -0.74 -0.05 10.69
CA SER A 3 -0.27 -0.37 9.34
C SER A 3 -0.31 -1.88 9.09
N ALA A 4 -0.51 -2.28 7.85
CA ALA A 4 -0.34 -3.66 7.43
C ALA A 4 1.08 -4.21 7.65
N CYS A 5 2.09 -3.34 7.83
CA CYS A 5 3.45 -3.75 8.16
C CYS A 5 3.58 -4.43 9.55
N MET A 6 2.53 -4.33 10.39
CA MET A 6 2.52 -5.01 11.68
C MET A 6 2.21 -6.52 11.58
N TYR A 7 1.69 -7.00 10.45
CA TYR A 7 1.43 -8.42 10.26
C TYR A 7 2.72 -9.24 10.19
N PRO A 8 2.70 -10.49 10.69
CA PRO A 8 3.88 -11.36 10.68
C PRO A 8 4.40 -11.61 9.26
N GLU A 9 5.72 -11.58 9.09
CA GLU A 9 6.37 -11.88 7.82
C GLU A 9 5.97 -13.25 7.26
N HIS A 10 5.88 -14.27 8.13
CA HIS A 10 5.55 -15.63 7.70
C HIS A 10 4.15 -15.78 7.07
N ASN A 11 3.24 -14.83 7.31
CA ASN A 11 1.93 -14.77 6.66
C ASN A 11 1.98 -14.18 5.24
N GLN A 12 3.14 -13.67 4.82
CA GLN A 12 3.33 -12.85 3.64
C GLN A 12 4.42 -13.41 2.70
N LEU A 13 4.77 -14.68 2.85
CA LEU A 13 5.79 -15.38 2.05
C LEU A 13 5.25 -15.90 0.73
N ASP A 14 3.94 -16.11 0.63
CA ASP A 14 3.25 -16.52 -0.58
C ASP A 14 2.65 -15.27 -1.26
N PRO A 15 3.09 -14.89 -2.48
CA PRO A 15 2.56 -13.73 -3.16
C PRO A 15 1.12 -13.93 -3.64
N ASP A 16 0.69 -15.16 -3.88
CA ASP A 16 -0.64 -15.46 -4.40
C ASP A 16 -1.69 -15.56 -3.28
N ASN A 17 -1.24 -15.88 -2.05
CA ASN A 17 -2.16 -16.10 -0.93
C ASN A 17 -1.63 -15.54 0.41
N PRO A 18 -1.34 -14.24 0.49
CA PRO A 18 -0.93 -13.61 1.75
C PRO A 18 -2.09 -13.59 2.75
N ASN A 19 -1.81 -13.85 4.02
CA ASN A 19 -2.82 -13.84 5.07
C ASN A 19 -2.63 -12.66 6.02
N CYS A 20 -3.42 -11.61 5.83
CA CYS A 20 -3.48 -10.43 6.68
C CYS A 20 -4.86 -10.25 7.35
N GLU A 21 -5.54 -11.34 7.69
CA GLU A 21 -6.73 -11.29 8.55
C GLU A 21 -6.35 -10.76 9.95
N GLU A 22 -7.19 -9.97 10.59
CA GLU A 22 -6.89 -9.31 11.87
C GLU A 22 -6.51 -10.29 12.98
N SER A 23 -7.08 -11.49 12.98
CA SER A 23 -6.80 -12.57 13.92
C SER A 23 -5.37 -13.12 13.81
N THR A 24 -4.72 -12.97 12.66
CA THR A 24 -3.40 -13.53 12.36
C THR A 24 -2.23 -12.63 12.77
N ALA A 25 -2.52 -11.52 13.44
CA ALA A 25 -1.50 -10.60 13.97
C ALA A 25 -0.53 -11.25 14.97
N TYR A 26 -0.93 -12.37 15.55
CA TYR A 26 -0.14 -13.10 16.53
C TYR A 26 -0.04 -14.61 16.17
N PRO A 27 1.14 -15.25 16.43
CA PRO A 27 2.34 -14.70 17.06
C PRO A 27 2.99 -13.61 16.21
N ALA A 28 3.42 -12.50 16.87
CA ALA A 28 3.97 -11.34 16.19
C ALA A 28 5.36 -11.62 15.60
N ASN A 29 5.55 -11.24 14.34
CA ASN A 29 6.85 -11.26 13.66
C ASN A 29 6.86 -10.27 12.48
N PRO A 30 6.65 -8.95 12.72
CA PRO A 30 6.77 -7.95 11.67
C PRO A 30 8.14 -7.97 10.98
N ASP A 31 8.14 -7.68 9.67
CA ASP A 31 9.33 -7.68 8.83
C ASP A 31 10.23 -6.43 9.00
N SER A 32 9.81 -5.47 9.81
CA SER A 32 10.51 -4.19 9.98
C SER A 32 10.27 -3.54 11.34
N GLU A 33 11.19 -2.68 11.75
CA GLU A 33 11.07 -1.88 12.98
C GLU A 33 9.81 -0.99 12.97
N TYR A 34 9.43 -0.50 11.78
CA TYR A 34 8.18 0.22 11.61
C TYR A 34 6.96 -0.64 11.93
N GLY A 35 6.96 -1.90 11.49
CA GLY A 35 5.90 -2.85 11.83
C GLY A 35 5.81 -3.11 13.33
N TRP A 36 6.94 -3.28 14.01
CA TRP A 36 7.01 -3.44 15.46
C TRP A 36 6.53 -2.19 16.21
N GLU A 37 6.91 -0.99 15.77
CA GLU A 37 6.41 0.28 16.34
C GLU A 37 4.88 0.36 16.24
N LYS A 38 4.30 0.03 15.08
CA LYS A 38 2.84 0.06 14.87
C LYS A 38 2.11 -0.95 15.75
N LEU A 39 2.62 -2.18 15.85
CA LEU A 39 2.04 -3.20 16.71
C LEU A 39 2.12 -2.80 18.19
N PHE A 40 3.25 -2.28 18.64
CA PHE A 40 3.40 -1.81 20.01
C PHE A 40 2.43 -0.66 20.31
N SER A 41 2.27 0.29 19.38
CA SER A 41 1.31 1.39 19.50
C SER A 41 -0.12 0.88 19.66
N GLU A 42 -0.56 -0.13 18.89
CA GLU A 42 -1.88 -0.75 19.09
C GLU A 42 -2.05 -1.26 20.52
N ARG A 43 -1.08 -2.01 21.03
CA ARG A 43 -1.13 -2.57 22.38
C ARG A 43 -1.17 -1.49 23.45
N LEU A 44 -0.42 -0.40 23.25
CA LEU A 44 -0.38 0.73 24.16
C LEU A 44 -1.76 1.42 24.23
N TYR A 45 -2.35 1.75 23.09
CA TYR A 45 -3.68 2.38 23.05
C TYR A 45 -4.78 1.47 23.62
N LEU A 46 -4.75 0.18 23.33
CA LEU A 46 -5.68 -0.79 23.95
C LEU A 46 -5.50 -0.89 25.46
N SER A 47 -4.27 -0.71 25.97
CA SER A 47 -4.03 -0.63 27.41
C SER A 47 -4.65 0.63 28.02
N PHE A 48 -4.51 1.79 27.37
CA PHE A 48 -5.14 3.04 27.81
C PHE A 48 -6.67 2.95 27.77
N GLN A 49 -7.23 2.30 26.76
CA GLN A 49 -8.67 2.04 26.69
C GLN A 49 -9.15 1.24 27.90
N ARG A 50 -8.46 0.10 28.20
CA ARG A 50 -8.86 -0.76 29.34
C ARG A 50 -8.68 -0.11 30.70
N ASN A 51 -7.59 0.63 30.89
CA ASN A 51 -7.20 1.12 32.21
C ASN A 51 -7.75 2.50 32.55
N TYR A 52 -8.01 3.33 31.53
CA TYR A 52 -8.37 4.73 31.71
C TYR A 52 -9.68 5.13 30.97
N GLY A 53 -10.31 4.19 30.26
CA GLY A 53 -11.54 4.46 29.52
C GLY A 53 -11.35 5.38 28.30
N LEU A 54 -10.12 5.47 27.76
CA LEU A 54 -9.87 6.24 26.55
C LEU A 54 -10.66 5.66 25.38
N ASP A 55 -11.42 6.49 24.66
CA ASP A 55 -12.11 6.06 23.45
C ASP A 55 -11.10 5.94 22.28
N VAL A 56 -10.84 4.70 21.88
CA VAL A 56 -9.82 4.36 20.88
C VAL A 56 -10.46 3.68 19.68
N ARG A 57 -10.01 4.05 18.48
CA ARG A 57 -10.29 3.35 17.21
C ARG A 57 -8.96 2.99 16.54
N ILE A 58 -8.76 1.73 16.20
CA ILE A 58 -7.51 1.24 15.60
C ILE A 58 -7.78 0.73 14.19
N GLY A 59 -7.32 1.48 13.18
CA GLY A 59 -7.33 1.08 11.78
C GLY A 59 -5.93 0.68 11.30
N ARG A 60 -5.82 -0.51 10.67
CA ARG A 60 -4.61 -1.03 10.01
C ARG A 60 -4.67 -0.68 8.53
N PHE A 61 -3.92 0.34 8.11
CA PHE A 61 -3.95 0.82 6.74
C PHE A 61 -3.12 -0.06 5.79
N HIS A 62 -3.73 -0.45 4.65
CA HIS A 62 -3.12 -1.22 3.58
C HIS A 62 -2.87 -0.34 2.35
N ASN A 63 -1.62 0.17 2.22
CA ASN A 63 -1.10 0.89 1.05
C ASN A 63 -2.05 1.95 0.46
N ILE A 64 -2.25 3.02 1.20
CA ILE A 64 -3.07 4.14 0.74
C ILE A 64 -2.31 4.94 -0.31
N PHE A 65 -2.99 5.34 -1.40
CA PHE A 65 -2.42 6.13 -2.48
C PHE A 65 -3.44 7.13 -3.06
N GLY A 66 -2.96 8.10 -3.80
CA GLY A 66 -3.80 9.08 -4.50
C GLY A 66 -3.08 10.40 -4.74
N PRO A 67 -3.77 11.38 -5.36
CA PRO A 67 -3.27 12.74 -5.53
C PRO A 67 -2.91 13.39 -4.19
N GLN A 68 -2.03 14.41 -4.24
CA GLN A 68 -1.57 15.21 -3.10
C GLN A 68 -0.71 14.43 -2.07
N GLY A 69 -0.42 13.15 -2.30
CA GLY A 69 0.56 12.39 -1.52
C GLY A 69 1.99 12.69 -1.97
N THR A 70 2.98 12.15 -1.22
CA THR A 70 4.38 12.19 -1.63
C THR A 70 4.54 11.42 -2.94
N TRP A 71 5.10 12.07 -3.96
CA TRP A 71 5.23 11.53 -5.31
C TRP A 71 6.67 11.57 -5.85
N ASP A 72 7.58 12.26 -5.14
CA ASP A 72 8.98 12.47 -5.50
C ASP A 72 9.86 12.49 -4.26
N GLY A 73 11.19 12.36 -4.44
CA GLY A 73 12.18 12.47 -3.37
C GLY A 73 12.50 11.17 -2.62
N GLY A 74 12.11 10.00 -3.16
CA GLY A 74 12.50 8.67 -2.66
C GLY A 74 11.69 8.17 -1.46
N LYS A 75 10.61 8.85 -1.10
CA LYS A 75 9.69 8.44 -0.01
C LYS A 75 8.29 8.09 -0.53
N GLU A 76 8.10 8.19 -1.83
CA GLU A 76 6.84 7.86 -2.49
C GLU A 76 6.54 6.36 -2.44
N LYS A 77 5.26 6.02 -2.33
CA LYS A 77 4.78 4.64 -2.43
C LYS A 77 4.76 4.17 -3.89
N ALA A 78 4.74 2.85 -4.09
CA ALA A 78 4.82 2.24 -5.42
C ALA A 78 3.86 2.84 -6.47
N PRO A 79 2.56 3.10 -6.20
CA PRO A 79 1.68 3.72 -7.18
C PRO A 79 2.17 5.09 -7.65
N ALA A 80 2.58 5.96 -6.73
CA ALA A 80 3.09 7.28 -7.07
C ALA A 80 4.45 7.19 -7.80
N ALA A 81 5.33 6.28 -7.37
CA ALA A 81 6.62 6.05 -8.03
C ALA A 81 6.44 5.58 -9.49
N MET A 82 5.51 4.65 -9.77
CA MET A 82 5.22 4.18 -11.13
C MET A 82 4.63 5.31 -11.97
N CYS A 83 3.65 6.06 -11.46
CA CYS A 83 3.08 7.21 -12.16
C CYS A 83 4.14 8.26 -12.50
N ARG A 84 5.07 8.59 -11.57
CA ARG A 84 6.15 9.53 -11.81
C ARG A 84 7.13 9.01 -12.88
N LYS A 85 7.61 7.78 -12.73
CA LYS A 85 8.54 7.18 -13.71
C LYS A 85 7.97 7.18 -15.13
N VAL A 86 6.68 6.85 -15.28
CA VAL A 86 6.02 6.87 -16.58
C VAL A 86 5.84 8.30 -17.09
N SER A 87 5.51 9.25 -16.20
CA SER A 87 5.38 10.66 -16.57
C SER A 87 6.68 11.25 -17.11
N GLU A 88 7.79 11.00 -16.43
CA GLU A 88 9.15 11.46 -16.79
C GLU A 88 9.75 10.70 -17.98
N CYS A 89 9.20 9.52 -18.33
CA CYS A 89 9.71 8.71 -19.44
C CYS A 89 9.25 9.26 -20.79
N GLU A 90 10.16 9.26 -21.77
CA GLU A 90 9.85 9.62 -23.16
C GLU A 90 9.02 8.50 -23.84
N GLU A 91 8.32 8.86 -24.93
CA GLU A 91 7.63 7.89 -25.80
C GLU A 91 8.62 6.85 -26.34
N GLY A 92 8.29 5.57 -26.22
CA GLY A 92 9.16 4.45 -26.60
C GLY A 92 10.30 4.15 -25.63
N GLY A 93 10.37 4.86 -24.50
CA GLY A 93 11.38 4.67 -23.47
C GLY A 93 11.13 3.49 -22.55
N GLU A 94 11.88 3.44 -21.44
CA GLU A 94 11.85 2.33 -20.48
C GLU A 94 11.84 2.84 -19.04
N ILE A 95 11.05 2.22 -18.17
CA ILE A 95 11.04 2.47 -16.73
C ILE A 95 11.58 1.27 -15.95
N GLU A 96 12.30 1.53 -14.87
CA GLU A 96 12.80 0.48 -13.98
C GLU A 96 11.80 0.10 -12.90
N VAL A 97 11.58 -1.20 -12.76
CA VAL A 97 10.88 -1.82 -11.63
C VAL A 97 11.87 -2.63 -10.81
N TRP A 98 11.99 -2.31 -9.52
CA TRP A 98 12.91 -3.00 -8.63
C TRP A 98 12.37 -4.37 -8.24
N GLY A 99 13.20 -5.39 -8.34
CA GLY A 99 12.81 -6.78 -8.22
C GLY A 99 12.36 -7.38 -9.55
N ASP A 100 11.90 -8.60 -9.51
CA ASP A 100 11.29 -9.28 -10.66
C ASP A 100 9.86 -8.83 -10.95
N GLY A 101 9.30 -7.99 -10.05
CA GLY A 101 7.95 -7.43 -10.17
C GLY A 101 6.84 -8.40 -9.80
N SER A 102 7.16 -9.59 -9.30
CA SER A 102 6.18 -10.62 -8.92
C SER A 102 5.54 -10.40 -7.55
N GLN A 103 6.09 -9.50 -6.72
CA GLN A 103 5.52 -9.19 -5.42
C GLN A 103 4.10 -8.63 -5.59
N THR A 104 3.17 -9.10 -4.74
CA THR A 104 1.77 -8.68 -4.81
C THR A 104 1.40 -7.72 -3.69
N ARG A 105 0.59 -6.74 -4.05
CA ARG A 105 0.04 -5.74 -3.11
C ARG A 105 -1.38 -5.37 -3.51
N SER A 106 -2.18 -4.96 -2.52
CA SER A 106 -3.40 -4.20 -2.77
C SER A 106 -3.20 -2.74 -2.38
N PHE A 107 -3.95 -1.86 -3.03
CA PHE A 107 -3.83 -0.42 -2.87
C PHE A 107 -5.22 0.22 -2.74
N LEU A 108 -5.44 1.00 -1.68
CA LEU A 108 -6.70 1.70 -1.46
C LEU A 108 -6.57 3.17 -1.87
N TYR A 109 -7.50 3.63 -2.72
CA TYR A 109 -7.54 5.03 -3.14
C TYR A 109 -7.91 5.96 -1.98
N ILE A 110 -7.30 7.15 -1.94
CA ILE A 110 -7.39 8.07 -0.80
C ILE A 110 -8.82 8.46 -0.43
N ASP A 111 -9.70 8.73 -1.39
CA ASP A 111 -11.07 9.15 -1.08
C ASP A 111 -11.86 8.04 -0.40
N GLU A 112 -11.67 6.79 -0.82
CA GLU A 112 -12.27 5.63 -0.18
C GLU A 112 -11.67 5.39 1.23
N CYS A 113 -10.38 5.62 1.39
CA CYS A 113 -9.75 5.59 2.72
C CYS A 113 -10.38 6.62 3.66
N LEU A 114 -10.59 7.86 3.19
CA LEU A 114 -11.23 8.92 3.98
C LEU A 114 -12.68 8.56 4.34
N GLU A 115 -13.41 7.97 3.42
CA GLU A 115 -14.77 7.47 3.69
C GLU A 115 -14.76 6.35 4.74
N ALA A 116 -13.87 5.36 4.56
CA ALA A 116 -13.72 4.27 5.51
C ALA A 116 -13.37 4.80 6.92
N VAL A 117 -12.38 5.65 7.05
CA VAL A 117 -11.99 6.24 8.34
C VAL A 117 -13.16 7.00 8.96
N THR A 118 -13.88 7.80 8.18
CA THR A 118 -15.02 8.58 8.67
C THR A 118 -16.15 7.68 9.21
N ARG A 119 -16.45 6.58 8.49
CA ARG A 119 -17.44 5.60 8.93
C ARG A 119 -17.00 4.89 10.21
N PHE A 120 -15.74 4.47 10.26
CA PHE A 120 -15.17 3.79 11.42
C PHE A 120 -15.13 4.70 12.66
N MET A 121 -14.78 5.97 12.52
CA MET A 121 -14.78 6.95 13.61
C MET A 121 -16.16 7.17 14.23
N ARG A 122 -17.22 6.93 13.48
CA ARG A 122 -18.62 7.09 13.94
C ARG A 122 -19.20 5.83 14.56
N GLN A 123 -18.45 4.74 14.65
CA GLN A 123 -18.90 3.51 15.29
C GLN A 123 -18.76 3.61 16.80
N ASP A 124 -19.87 3.33 17.53
CA ASP A 124 -19.89 3.32 18.99
C ASP A 124 -19.64 1.93 19.58
N SER A 125 -19.93 0.87 18.82
CA SER A 125 -19.89 -0.52 19.31
C SER A 125 -18.63 -1.29 18.93
N PHE A 126 -17.76 -0.74 18.05
CA PHE A 126 -16.60 -1.44 17.52
C PHE A 126 -15.39 -0.51 17.42
N SER A 127 -14.28 -0.87 18.06
CA SER A 127 -13.07 -0.05 18.14
C SER A 127 -11.89 -0.60 17.34
N GLY A 128 -12.05 -1.77 16.72
CA GLY A 128 -10.94 -2.45 16.03
C GLY A 128 -10.08 -3.29 17.00
N PRO A 129 -8.87 -3.66 16.61
CA PRO A 129 -8.19 -3.33 15.32
C PRO A 129 -8.93 -3.87 14.10
N VAL A 130 -8.90 -3.11 13.00
CA VAL A 130 -9.55 -3.51 11.75
C VAL A 130 -8.74 -3.05 10.53
N ASN A 131 -8.70 -3.86 9.49
CA ASN A 131 -8.08 -3.52 8.22
C ASN A 131 -8.85 -2.42 7.49
N ILE A 132 -8.10 -1.48 6.91
CA ILE A 132 -8.61 -0.44 6.01
C ILE A 132 -7.78 -0.52 4.73
N GLY A 133 -8.33 -1.18 3.70
CA GLY A 133 -7.63 -1.49 2.47
C GLY A 133 -8.56 -1.84 1.33
N SER A 134 -7.98 -2.23 0.21
CA SER A 134 -8.65 -2.85 -0.94
C SER A 134 -8.26 -4.32 -1.02
N GLU A 135 -9.14 -5.17 -1.51
CA GLU A 135 -8.88 -6.60 -1.80
C GLU A 135 -8.39 -6.83 -3.23
N GLU A 136 -8.39 -5.79 -4.07
CA GLU A 136 -7.86 -5.86 -5.44
C GLU A 136 -6.34 -5.97 -5.41
N MET A 137 -5.83 -7.21 -5.48
CA MET A 137 -4.42 -7.53 -5.42
C MET A 137 -3.81 -7.55 -6.82
N VAL A 138 -2.68 -6.89 -6.98
CA VAL A 138 -1.90 -6.84 -8.23
C VAL A 138 -0.43 -7.09 -7.94
N THR A 139 0.29 -7.59 -8.94
CA THR A 139 1.76 -7.61 -8.94
C THR A 139 2.31 -6.19 -9.15
N ILE A 140 3.58 -5.98 -8.82
CA ILE A 140 4.24 -4.70 -9.08
C ILE A 140 4.39 -4.44 -10.58
N ASN A 141 4.53 -5.50 -11.41
CA ASN A 141 4.52 -5.36 -12.87
C ASN A 141 3.14 -4.92 -13.38
N GLU A 142 2.04 -5.54 -12.93
CA GLU A 142 0.68 -5.09 -13.29
C GLU A 142 0.40 -3.66 -12.84
N LEU A 143 0.92 -3.25 -11.68
CA LEU A 143 0.83 -1.85 -11.25
C LEU A 143 1.56 -0.89 -12.21
N ALA A 144 2.74 -1.28 -12.70
CA ALA A 144 3.47 -0.50 -13.70
C ALA A 144 2.70 -0.42 -15.02
N ASP A 145 2.10 -1.54 -15.46
CA ASP A 145 1.27 -1.58 -16.66
C ASP A 145 0.03 -0.67 -16.54
N LEU A 146 -0.62 -0.62 -15.37
CA LEU A 146 -1.72 0.31 -15.12
C LEU A 146 -1.29 1.78 -15.23
N ALA A 147 -0.09 2.13 -14.74
CA ALA A 147 0.45 3.49 -14.87
C ALA A 147 0.79 3.83 -16.34
N ILE A 148 1.32 2.86 -17.10
CA ILE A 148 1.58 3.00 -18.54
C ILE A 148 0.27 3.20 -19.30
N GLN A 149 -0.75 2.39 -19.03
CA GLN A 149 -2.09 2.53 -19.64
C GLN A 149 -2.70 3.91 -19.34
N ALA A 150 -2.58 4.39 -18.09
CA ALA A 150 -3.06 5.71 -17.70
C ALA A 150 -2.38 6.85 -18.46
N SER A 151 -1.13 6.66 -18.87
CA SER A 151 -0.36 7.66 -19.62
C SER A 151 -0.70 7.71 -21.12
N GLY A 152 -1.19 6.62 -21.67
CA GLY A 152 -1.34 6.43 -23.12
C GLY A 152 -0.01 6.31 -23.89
N LYS A 153 1.14 6.31 -23.20
CA LYS A 153 2.48 6.18 -23.81
C LYS A 153 2.83 4.72 -24.09
N ASN A 154 3.69 4.49 -25.07
CA ASN A 154 4.31 3.19 -25.32
C ASN A 154 5.64 3.11 -24.54
N VAL A 155 5.58 2.71 -23.27
CA VAL A 155 6.73 2.59 -22.36
C VAL A 155 6.96 1.12 -22.03
N LYS A 156 8.23 0.71 -21.94
CA LYS A 156 8.62 -0.66 -21.57
C LYS A 156 8.96 -0.74 -20.08
N VAL A 157 8.70 -1.89 -19.48
CA VAL A 157 9.13 -2.21 -18.11
C VAL A 157 10.44 -2.99 -18.17
N LYS A 158 11.45 -2.53 -17.43
CA LYS A 158 12.67 -3.27 -17.15
C LYS A 158 12.74 -3.64 -15.68
N ASN A 159 12.68 -4.94 -15.41
CA ASN A 159 12.89 -5.44 -14.06
C ASN A 159 14.39 -5.46 -13.73
N LEU A 160 14.75 -4.88 -12.57
CA LEU A 160 16.14 -4.81 -12.12
C LEU A 160 16.28 -5.50 -10.76
N PHE A 161 17.01 -6.62 -10.71
CA PHE A 161 17.18 -7.45 -9.52
C PHE A 161 18.50 -8.20 -9.49
N GLY A 162 18.81 -8.86 -8.36
CA GLY A 162 20.01 -9.67 -8.18
C GLY A 162 21.28 -8.86 -8.42
N LYS A 163 22.25 -9.46 -9.12
CA LYS A 163 23.58 -8.87 -9.36
C LYS A 163 23.52 -7.56 -10.16
N GLU A 164 22.64 -7.46 -11.16
CA GLU A 164 22.48 -6.24 -11.96
C GLU A 164 22.05 -5.05 -11.09
N PHE A 165 21.15 -5.30 -10.13
CA PHE A 165 20.72 -4.28 -9.17
C PHE A 165 21.88 -3.88 -8.23
N GLU A 166 22.60 -4.87 -7.67
CA GLU A 166 23.71 -4.63 -6.75
C GLU A 166 24.87 -3.87 -7.44
N GLU A 167 25.18 -4.20 -8.69
CA GLU A 167 26.19 -3.47 -9.48
C GLU A 167 25.80 -2.02 -9.72
N LYS A 168 24.50 -1.74 -9.93
CA LYS A 168 24.00 -0.39 -10.20
C LYS A 168 23.87 0.47 -8.93
N TYR A 169 23.37 -0.09 -7.84
CA TYR A 169 23.00 0.65 -6.63
C TYR A 169 23.92 0.43 -5.42
N GLY A 170 24.81 -0.56 -5.48
CA GLY A 170 25.78 -0.84 -4.41
C GLY A 170 25.21 -1.55 -3.17
N HIS A 171 23.97 -2.03 -3.23
CA HIS A 171 23.32 -2.80 -2.16
C HIS A 171 22.29 -3.78 -2.71
N ALA A 172 21.85 -4.75 -1.90
CA ALA A 172 20.81 -5.69 -2.28
C ALA A 172 19.45 -4.97 -2.54
N CYS A 173 18.66 -5.53 -3.48
CA CYS A 173 17.36 -4.98 -3.82
C CYS A 173 16.38 -5.08 -2.63
N PRO A 174 15.80 -3.97 -2.14
CA PRO A 174 14.90 -3.96 -0.98
C PRO A 174 13.49 -4.40 -1.37
N LEU A 175 13.23 -5.69 -1.44
CA LEU A 175 11.95 -6.24 -1.90
C LEU A 175 10.84 -6.26 -0.84
N GLY A 176 11.19 -6.38 0.46
CA GLY A 176 10.24 -6.59 1.55
C GLY A 176 9.52 -7.96 1.44
N VAL A 177 8.31 -8.04 1.97
CA VAL A 177 7.49 -9.27 1.92
C VAL A 177 7.02 -9.57 0.49
N LYS A 178 6.80 -10.86 0.18
CA LYS A 178 6.40 -11.30 -1.16
C LYS A 178 4.95 -10.94 -1.50
N GLY A 179 4.02 -11.08 -0.57
CA GLY A 179 2.61 -10.76 -0.76
C GLY A 179 2.03 -9.99 0.41
N ARG A 180 1.16 -9.01 0.13
CA ARG A 180 0.39 -8.29 1.16
C ARG A 180 -0.94 -7.84 0.58
N ASN A 181 -2.03 -8.41 1.08
CA ASN A 181 -3.38 -8.06 0.69
C ASN A 181 -4.21 -7.70 1.93
N SER A 182 -5.16 -6.80 1.78
CA SER A 182 -6.12 -6.51 2.85
C SER A 182 -7.21 -7.58 2.86
N ASP A 183 -7.48 -8.15 4.02
CA ASP A 183 -8.72 -8.86 4.27
C ASP A 183 -9.71 -7.88 4.91
N ASN A 184 -10.77 -7.53 4.21
CA ASN A 184 -11.76 -6.55 4.66
C ASN A 184 -13.03 -7.19 5.22
N THR A 185 -13.05 -8.51 5.44
CA THR A 185 -14.22 -9.26 5.93
C THR A 185 -14.74 -8.66 7.22
N LEU A 186 -13.86 -8.44 8.20
CA LEU A 186 -14.24 -7.86 9.49
C LEU A 186 -14.77 -6.42 9.34
N TYR A 187 -14.13 -5.60 8.49
CA TYR A 187 -14.59 -4.24 8.23
C TYR A 187 -15.99 -4.22 7.63
N LYS A 188 -16.24 -5.05 6.63
CA LYS A 188 -17.54 -5.20 5.98
C LYS A 188 -18.62 -5.68 6.96
N GLU A 189 -18.30 -6.67 7.79
CA GLU A 189 -19.21 -7.21 8.81
C GLU A 189 -19.61 -6.14 9.85
N LYS A 190 -18.62 -5.39 10.39
CA LYS A 190 -18.84 -4.45 11.49
C LYS A 190 -19.34 -3.07 11.06
N ILE A 191 -18.95 -2.62 9.88
CA ILE A 191 -19.18 -1.24 9.39
C ILE A 191 -20.18 -1.21 8.22
N GLY A 192 -20.35 -2.33 7.49
CA GLY A 192 -21.27 -2.42 6.35
C GLY A 192 -20.79 -1.66 5.13
N TRP A 193 -19.48 -1.54 4.94
CA TRP A 193 -18.87 -0.83 3.82
C TRP A 193 -17.69 -1.62 3.22
N GLU A 194 -17.47 -1.45 1.94
CA GLU A 194 -16.34 -2.00 1.18
C GLU A 194 -15.88 -1.00 0.12
N SER A 195 -14.61 -1.05 -0.27
CA SER A 195 -14.08 -0.27 -1.40
C SER A 195 -14.69 -0.74 -2.72
N LYS A 196 -14.94 0.20 -3.64
CA LYS A 196 -15.59 -0.07 -4.93
C LYS A 196 -14.85 0.53 -6.11
N LYS A 197 -13.95 1.48 -5.86
CA LYS A 197 -13.20 2.14 -6.93
C LYS A 197 -12.13 1.19 -7.45
N PRO A 198 -12.18 0.81 -8.76
CA PRO A 198 -11.13 0.00 -9.36
C PRO A 198 -9.75 0.65 -9.21
N LEU A 199 -8.72 -0.15 -9.04
CA LEU A 199 -7.34 0.34 -8.93
C LEU A 199 -6.95 1.18 -10.15
N SER A 200 -7.35 0.75 -11.36
CA SER A 200 -7.12 1.48 -12.61
C SER A 200 -7.60 2.92 -12.58
N ASP A 201 -8.80 3.17 -12.03
CA ASP A 201 -9.37 4.53 -11.95
C ASP A 201 -8.60 5.41 -10.95
N GLY A 202 -8.17 4.81 -9.85
CA GLY A 202 -7.32 5.48 -8.85
C GLY A 202 -5.95 5.81 -9.41
N ILE A 203 -5.34 4.90 -10.17
CA ILE A 203 -4.05 5.10 -10.86
C ILE A 203 -4.18 6.20 -11.91
N PHE A 204 -5.24 6.19 -12.73
CA PHE A 204 -5.48 7.24 -13.72
C PHE A 204 -5.52 8.63 -13.07
N SER A 205 -6.35 8.81 -12.03
CA SER A 205 -6.45 10.09 -11.31
C SER A 205 -5.13 10.52 -10.67
N THR A 206 -4.35 9.56 -10.16
CA THR A 206 -3.04 9.81 -9.54
C THR A 206 -2.01 10.19 -10.60
N TYR A 207 -2.02 9.50 -11.75
CA TYR A 207 -1.14 9.79 -12.87
C TYR A 207 -1.41 11.20 -13.42
N GLU A 208 -2.66 11.58 -13.69
CA GLU A 208 -3.00 12.93 -14.19
C GLU A 208 -2.44 14.03 -13.25
N TRP A 209 -2.62 13.83 -11.95
CA TRP A 209 -2.13 14.80 -10.97
C TRP A 209 -0.60 14.86 -10.94
N ILE A 210 0.10 13.72 -10.95
CA ILE A 210 1.57 13.64 -10.95
C ILE A 210 2.12 14.21 -12.26
N ASN A 211 1.55 13.84 -13.40
CA ASN A 211 1.98 14.34 -14.71
C ASN A 211 1.90 15.87 -14.80
N LYS A 212 0.84 16.46 -14.23
CA LYS A 212 0.75 17.90 -14.10
C LYS A 212 1.90 18.47 -13.25
N LYS A 213 2.23 17.81 -12.13
CA LYS A 213 3.32 18.25 -11.23
C LYS A 213 4.71 18.11 -11.84
N VAL A 214 4.95 17.09 -12.65
CA VAL A 214 6.20 16.91 -13.41
C VAL A 214 6.34 18.08 -14.40
N ASN A 215 5.31 18.37 -15.20
CA ASN A 215 5.33 19.45 -16.21
C ASN A 215 5.35 20.86 -15.59
N GLU A 216 4.94 21.06 -14.34
CA GLU A 216 5.07 22.34 -13.62
C GLU A 216 6.50 22.58 -13.09
N LYS A 217 7.37 21.54 -13.05
CA LYS A 217 8.77 21.65 -12.62
C LYS A 217 9.72 22.03 -13.78
N GLU A 218 9.30 21.80 -15.02
CA GLU A 218 10.01 22.22 -16.23
C GLU A 218 9.72 23.70 -16.54
#